data_5321a565ee69ed4e14d8f26ca6c8dcf8
#
_entry.id   5321a565ee69ed4e14d8f26ca6c8dcf8
#
_cell.length_a   1.000
_cell.length_b   1.000
_cell.length_c   1.000
_cell.angle_alpha   90.00
_cell.angle_beta   90.00
_cell.angle_gamma   90.00
#
_symmetry.space_group_name_H-M   'P 1'
#
loop_
_entity.id
_entity.type
_entity.pdbx_description
1 polymer ?
#
loop_
_entity_poly.entity_id
_entity_poly.type
_entity_poly.pdbx_seq_one_letter_code
_entity_poly.pdbx_strand_id
1 'polypeptide(L)'
;MKYLKNWDNNTWLSSKKYILEFNKFLKFKIDFNKDTKVLDIGCGRANIISALQNKYKFNNKAVGIDVIKNKNIKKNIVFIKIDAIKYLKKNK
;
A
#
# COMPACT_ATOMS: atom_id res chain seq x y z
N MET A 1 4.60 -22.36 1.36
CA MET A 1 5.84 -21.70 1.74
C MET A 1 5.80 -21.38 3.23
N LYS A 2 6.89 -21.62 3.91
CA LYS A 2 6.95 -21.43 5.37
C LYS A 2 6.51 -20.05 5.82
N TYR A 3 6.98 -19.03 5.16
CA TYR A 3 6.70 -17.67 5.58
C TYR A 3 5.24 -17.26 5.36
N LEU A 4 4.53 -17.94 4.48
CA LEU A 4 3.11 -17.65 4.27
C LEU A 4 2.22 -18.12 5.40
N LYS A 5 2.64 -19.16 6.14
CA LYS A 5 1.91 -19.60 7.33
C LYS A 5 1.87 -18.54 8.40
N ASN A 6 2.93 -17.74 8.48
CA ASN A 6 3.09 -16.71 9.50
C ASN A 6 2.90 -15.32 8.91
N TRP A 7 2.34 -15.25 7.71
CA TRP A 7 2.09 -13.97 7.09
C TRP A 7 1.05 -13.20 7.88
N ASP A 8 1.42 -12.00 8.30
CA ASP A 8 0.58 -11.19 9.15
C ASP A 8 0.95 -9.75 8.90
N ASN A 9 -0.02 -8.94 8.51
CA ASN A 9 0.19 -7.51 8.28
C ASN A 9 0.70 -6.80 9.53
N ASN A 10 0.42 -7.34 10.71
CA ASN A 10 0.87 -6.74 11.97
C ASN A 10 2.35 -7.00 12.23
N THR A 11 2.83 -8.19 11.86
CA THR A 11 4.22 -8.57 12.15
C THR A 11 5.15 -8.33 10.99
N TRP A 12 4.62 -8.30 9.78
CA TRP A 12 5.44 -8.20 8.55
C TRP A 12 5.36 -6.83 7.93
N LEU A 13 4.20 -6.51 7.34
CA LEU A 13 4.03 -5.26 6.60
C LEU A 13 3.84 -4.06 7.50
N SER A 14 3.50 -4.29 8.76
CA SER A 14 3.34 -3.21 9.74
C SER A 14 4.64 -2.86 10.45
N SER A 15 5.69 -3.64 10.27
CA SER A 15 6.97 -3.35 10.89
C SER A 15 7.51 -2.00 10.40
N LYS A 16 7.81 -1.12 11.35
CA LYS A 16 8.37 0.19 11.05
C LYS A 16 9.68 0.07 10.28
N LYS A 17 10.51 -0.89 10.66
CA LYS A 17 11.78 -1.16 9.99
C LYS A 17 11.57 -1.56 8.54
N TYR A 18 10.61 -2.46 8.29
CA TYR A 18 10.29 -2.91 6.93
C TYR A 18 9.82 -1.75 6.05
N ILE A 19 8.95 -0.92 6.59
CA ILE A 19 8.42 0.23 5.85
C ILE A 19 9.55 1.20 5.49
N LEU A 20 10.46 1.48 6.42
CA LEU A 20 11.60 2.36 6.16
C LEU A 20 12.52 1.80 5.09
N GLU A 21 12.84 0.51 5.16
CA GLU A 21 13.71 -0.13 4.15
C GLU A 21 13.03 -0.17 2.79
N PHE A 22 11.73 -0.46 2.75
CA PHE A 22 10.97 -0.48 1.51
C PHE A 22 10.94 0.91 0.87
N ASN A 23 10.73 1.95 1.67
CA ASN A 23 10.72 3.32 1.17
C ASN A 23 12.08 3.74 0.62
N LYS A 24 13.16 3.35 1.26
CA LYS A 24 14.51 3.59 0.74
C LYS A 24 14.71 2.92 -0.61
N PHE A 25 14.28 1.67 -0.72
CA PHE A 25 14.37 0.92 -1.97
C PHE A 25 13.60 1.61 -3.09
N LEU A 26 12.37 2.03 -2.82
CA LEU A 26 11.53 2.70 -3.82
C LEU A 26 12.12 4.04 -4.23
N LYS A 27 12.63 4.81 -3.27
CA LYS A 27 13.27 6.10 -3.58
C LYS A 27 14.45 5.93 -4.53
N PHE A 28 15.19 4.84 -4.37
CA PHE A 28 16.32 4.55 -5.24
C PHE A 28 15.88 4.16 -6.66
N LYS A 29 14.76 3.46 -6.79
CA LYS A 29 14.29 2.88 -8.05
C LYS A 29 13.25 3.74 -8.78
N ILE A 30 12.49 4.52 -8.05
CA ILE A 30 11.36 5.28 -8.58
C ILE A 30 11.45 6.73 -8.09
N ASP A 31 11.28 7.64 -9.01
CA ASP A 31 11.30 9.07 -8.70
C ASP A 31 9.87 9.55 -8.44
N PHE A 32 9.48 9.56 -7.16
CA PHE A 32 8.14 9.99 -6.76
C PHE A 32 8.04 11.52 -6.73
N ASN A 33 6.90 12.03 -7.17
CA ASN A 33 6.56 13.43 -7.01
C ASN A 33 5.08 13.56 -6.65
N LYS A 34 4.59 14.79 -6.47
CA LYS A 34 3.21 15.04 -6.06
C LYS A 34 2.17 14.55 -7.07
N ASP A 35 2.53 14.46 -8.34
CA ASP A 35 1.61 14.02 -9.39
C ASP A 35 1.64 12.51 -9.63
N THR A 36 2.50 11.80 -8.93
CA THR A 36 2.57 10.35 -9.03
C THR A 36 1.27 9.72 -8.54
N LYS A 37 0.75 8.77 -9.31
CA LYS A 37 -0.42 7.98 -8.93
C LYS A 37 0.04 6.62 -8.46
N VAL A 38 -0.44 6.19 -7.30
CA VAL A 38 -0.02 4.93 -6.67
C VAL A 38 -1.22 4.03 -6.45
N LEU A 39 -1.10 2.80 -6.88
CA LEU A 39 -2.06 1.73 -6.60
C LEU A 39 -1.33 0.57 -5.95
N ASP A 40 -1.77 0.16 -4.77
CA ASP A 40 -1.23 -0.99 -4.06
C ASP A 40 -2.24 -2.13 -4.10
N ILE A 41 -1.90 -3.18 -4.82
CA ILE A 41 -2.74 -4.37 -4.93
C ILE A 41 -2.40 -5.32 -3.78
N GLY A 42 -3.41 -5.70 -3.01
CA GLY A 42 -3.19 -6.49 -1.80
C GLY A 42 -2.59 -5.66 -0.68
N CYS A 43 -3.12 -4.47 -0.47
CA CYS A 43 -2.51 -3.48 0.41
C CYS A 43 -2.59 -3.82 1.90
N GLY A 44 -3.43 -4.77 2.30
CA GLY A 44 -3.61 -5.08 3.72
C GLY A 44 -4.10 -3.87 4.50
N ARG A 45 -3.35 -3.44 5.51
CA ARG A 45 -3.67 -2.26 6.32
C ARG A 45 -3.18 -0.96 5.70
N ALA A 46 -2.60 -1.05 4.51
CA ALA A 46 -2.13 0.10 3.73
C ALA A 46 -0.97 0.86 4.39
N ASN A 47 -0.17 0.19 5.21
CA ASN A 47 0.93 0.85 5.92
C ASN A 47 1.98 1.42 4.97
N ILE A 48 2.31 0.70 3.91
CA ILE A 48 3.35 1.13 2.96
C ILE A 48 2.90 2.36 2.18
N ILE A 49 1.71 2.30 1.56
CA ILE A 49 1.23 3.45 0.78
C ILE A 49 0.87 4.63 1.67
N SER A 50 0.48 4.37 2.91
CA SER A 50 0.25 5.43 3.88
C SER A 50 1.53 6.20 4.18
N ALA A 51 2.64 5.47 4.36
CA ALA A 51 3.95 6.09 4.57
C ALA A 51 4.40 6.90 3.36
N LEU A 52 4.18 6.38 2.16
CA LEU A 52 4.47 7.11 0.92
C LEU A 52 3.63 8.37 0.82
N GLN A 53 2.33 8.28 1.11
CA GLN A 53 1.42 9.42 1.08
C GLN A 53 1.87 10.52 2.05
N ASN A 54 2.28 10.14 3.25
CA ASN A 54 2.78 11.09 4.23
C ASN A 54 4.06 11.79 3.77
N LYS A 55 4.92 11.05 3.11
CA LYS A 55 6.21 11.57 2.67
C LYS A 55 6.11 12.48 1.45
N TYR A 56 5.38 12.04 0.43
CA TYR A 56 5.36 12.71 -0.87
C TYR A 56 4.16 13.62 -1.08
N LYS A 57 3.14 13.51 -0.25
CA LYS A 57 1.94 14.36 -0.31
C LYS A 57 1.31 14.36 -1.70
N PHE A 58 1.06 13.17 -2.23
CA PHE A 58 0.47 13.03 -3.57
C PHE A 58 -0.82 13.83 -3.70
N ASN A 59 -0.98 14.53 -4.81
CA ASN A 59 -2.19 15.30 -5.12
C ASN A 59 -3.43 14.38 -5.23
N ASN A 60 -3.23 13.21 -5.84
CA ASN A 60 -4.25 12.15 -5.81
C ASN A 60 -3.84 11.14 -4.74
N LYS A 61 -4.65 10.99 -3.71
CA LYS A 61 -4.34 10.06 -2.63
C LYS A 61 -4.05 8.67 -3.19
N ALA A 62 -3.03 8.01 -2.65
CA ALA A 62 -2.71 6.63 -3.00
C ALA A 62 -3.91 5.74 -2.76
N VAL A 63 -4.12 4.77 -3.64
CA VAL A 63 -5.23 3.82 -3.58
C VAL A 63 -4.70 2.45 -3.21
N GLY A 64 -5.29 1.85 -2.18
CA GLY A 64 -5.03 0.48 -1.82
C GLY A 64 -6.25 -0.38 -2.07
N ILE A 65 -6.08 -1.55 -2.66
CA ILE A 65 -7.16 -2.50 -2.84
C ILE A 65 -6.81 -3.82 -2.20
N ASP A 66 -7.84 -4.48 -1.66
CA ASP A 66 -7.70 -5.82 -1.08
C ASP A 66 -9.07 -6.49 -1.07
N VAL A 67 -9.07 -7.81 -1.04
CA VAL A 67 -10.32 -8.59 -0.93
C VAL A 67 -10.85 -8.58 0.49
N ILE A 68 -10.03 -8.27 1.47
CA ILE A 68 -10.40 -8.20 2.88
C ILE A 68 -10.18 -6.78 3.38
N LYS A 69 -11.18 -6.23 4.07
CA LYS A 69 -11.03 -4.96 4.76
C LYS A 69 -10.51 -5.21 6.17
N ASN A 70 -9.24 -4.95 6.40
CA ASN A 70 -8.64 -5.09 7.72
C ASN A 70 -9.13 -4.00 8.68
N LYS A 71 -9.08 -4.30 9.98
CA LYS A 71 -9.28 -3.28 11.00
C LYS A 71 -8.10 -2.30 10.99
N ASN A 72 -8.36 -1.07 11.40
CA ASN A 72 -7.31 -0.06 11.54
C ASN A 72 -6.58 0.27 10.22
N ILE A 73 -7.31 0.24 9.11
CA ILE A 73 -6.75 0.70 7.83
C ILE A 73 -6.41 2.19 7.96
N LYS A 74 -5.27 2.57 7.41
CA LYS A 74 -4.82 3.96 7.42
C LYS A 74 -5.81 4.85 6.68
N LYS A 75 -6.00 6.09 7.17
CA LYS A 75 -7.03 6.99 6.66
C LYS A 75 -6.53 8.02 5.65
N ASN A 76 -5.22 8.13 5.49
CA ASN A 76 -4.66 9.10 4.54
C ASN A 76 -4.60 8.57 3.11
N ILE A 77 -5.15 7.38 2.88
CA ILE A 77 -5.23 6.78 1.55
C ILE A 77 -6.68 6.41 1.25
N VAL A 78 -6.95 6.04 0.00
CA VAL A 78 -8.26 5.53 -0.40
C VAL A 78 -8.20 4.00 -0.40
N PHE A 79 -9.07 3.37 0.38
CA PHE A 79 -9.17 1.91 0.42
C PHE A 79 -10.42 1.45 -0.32
N ILE A 80 -10.28 0.44 -1.18
CA ILE A 80 -11.41 -0.18 -1.88
C ILE A 80 -11.33 -1.68 -1.67
N LYS A 81 -12.40 -2.25 -1.09
CA LYS A 81 -12.52 -3.70 -0.95
C LYS A 81 -13.00 -4.27 -2.26
N ILE A 82 -12.10 -4.86 -3.02
CA ILE A 82 -12.41 -5.38 -4.35
C ILE A 82 -11.34 -6.39 -4.78
N ASP A 83 -11.73 -7.32 -5.61
CA ASP A 83 -10.79 -8.20 -6.30
C ASP A 83 -9.98 -7.40 -7.31
N ALA A 84 -8.67 -7.68 -7.38
CA ALA A 84 -7.75 -6.93 -8.23
C ALA A 84 -8.13 -6.97 -9.72
N ILE A 85 -8.57 -8.14 -10.20
CA ILE A 85 -8.96 -8.31 -11.61
C ILE A 85 -10.20 -7.47 -11.90
N LYS A 86 -11.18 -7.49 -10.99
CA LYS A 86 -12.38 -6.67 -11.14
C LYS A 86 -12.06 -5.18 -11.16
N TYR A 87 -11.17 -4.76 -10.27
CA TYR A 87 -10.75 -3.36 -10.22
C TYR A 87 -10.08 -2.93 -11.52
N LEU A 88 -9.14 -3.73 -12.02
CA LEU A 88 -8.41 -3.40 -13.25
C LEU A 88 -9.33 -3.36 -14.46
N LYS A 89 -10.34 -4.23 -14.51
CA LYS A 89 -11.33 -4.21 -15.60
C LYS A 89 -12.19 -2.95 -15.58
N LYS A 90 -12.54 -2.46 -14.39
CA LYS A 90 -13.35 -1.24 -14.25
C LYS A 90 -12.57 0.03 -14.60
N ASN A 91 -11.26 0.02 -14.37
CA ASN A 91 -10.45 1.22 -14.44
C ASN A 91 -9.42 1.15 -15.57
N LYS A 92 -9.83 0.57 -16.67
CA LYS A 92 -9.00 0.54 -17.88
C LYS A 92 -8.75 1.94 -18.43
#